data_5295c3071257f0072fec4a837cc89eac
#
_entry.id   5295c3071257f0072fec4a837cc89eac
#
_cell.length_a   1.000
_cell.length_b   1.000
_cell.length_c   1.000
_cell.angle_alpha   90.00
_cell.angle_beta   90.00
_cell.angle_gamma   90.00
#
_symmetry.space_group_name_H-M   'P 1'
#
loop_
_entity.id
_entity.type
_entity.pdbx_description
1 polymer ?
#
loop_
_entity_poly.entity_id
_entity_poly.type
_entity_poly.pdbx_seq_one_letter_code
_entity_poly.pdbx_strand_id
1 'polypeptide(L)'
;MVRAMATQVEELPDNKVRLTVEVPQADLEHAVEHATHDLAESVKVPGFRQGKVPPQVLEARIGRERIFREAVESHIGGWFLNAAAGTRIRPVAAPEYEYDLPSSDDDEFSFTATVAVQPKPELADWTQLEVPYEEPEIPEGLVDQEVEALRESVAELAPVEGRPARTGDVVVIDALDETGEGQRDLVVELGDGRLVEEIERALTGASQGETKQVEFDGADGETAKATVEVKEIKEKVLPPLDDELARAASEFDTLDELRADIERGVREVLEEEAETRFRAEAVDRLVEASKVQVGGPLVEARTRELLNGLGRSLETRGISAEAYFQLTGQTAEQLVQRMSAEAALSVARELVLEAVADQLELQVDDAEIEELIREQAELAEDDPDEAVKQVFDSGRQDLLRSDLRLRKALDRVAAEAKRIPPEVAAARDEIWTPDKDSPQTETKLWTPGSKEPA
;
A
#
# COMPACT_ATOMS: atom_id res chain seq x y z
N MET A 1 32.27 -15.03 11.42
CA MET A 1 31.94 -14.67 12.82
C MET A 1 32.19 -13.15 12.93
N VAL A 2 31.13 -12.33 12.95
CA VAL A 2 31.27 -10.88 13.07
C VAL A 2 31.78 -10.58 14.47
N ARG A 3 32.97 -9.97 14.59
CA ARG A 3 33.48 -9.53 15.88
C ARG A 3 32.62 -8.39 16.40
N ALA A 4 32.10 -8.50 17.61
CA ALA A 4 31.34 -7.43 18.23
C ALA A 4 32.27 -6.20 18.42
N MET A 5 31.87 -5.09 17.81
CA MET A 5 32.55 -3.79 18.00
C MET A 5 32.12 -3.21 19.35
N ALA A 6 33.05 -2.62 20.09
CA ALA A 6 32.71 -1.90 21.31
C ALA A 6 31.89 -0.67 20.89
N THR A 7 30.63 -0.62 21.37
CA THR A 7 29.70 0.42 20.97
C THR A 7 29.02 1.02 22.20
N GLN A 8 29.07 2.33 22.33
CA GLN A 8 28.31 3.09 23.33
C GLN A 8 27.11 3.72 22.64
N VAL A 9 25.95 3.66 23.31
CA VAL A 9 24.68 4.21 22.81
C VAL A 9 24.26 5.33 23.73
N GLU A 10 23.99 6.50 23.17
CA GLU A 10 23.40 7.64 23.84
C GLU A 10 22.08 7.99 23.17
N GLU A 11 20.99 8.00 23.93
CA GLU A 11 19.68 8.42 23.43
C GLU A 11 19.61 9.95 23.37
N LEU A 12 19.16 10.48 22.25
CA LEU A 12 19.00 11.90 22.00
C LEU A 12 17.49 12.24 21.85
N PRO A 13 17.11 13.52 21.98
CA PRO A 13 15.76 13.97 21.65
C PRO A 13 15.35 13.62 20.20
N ASP A 14 14.06 13.65 19.90
CA ASP A 14 13.50 13.44 18.56
C ASP A 14 13.79 12.05 17.95
N ASN A 15 13.76 11.02 18.78
CA ASN A 15 14.02 9.63 18.37
C ASN A 15 15.34 9.46 17.61
N LYS A 16 16.38 10.13 18.06
CA LYS A 16 17.74 9.97 17.57
C LYS A 16 18.59 9.23 18.57
N VAL A 17 19.58 8.52 18.08
CA VAL A 17 20.63 7.93 18.91
C VAL A 17 21.98 8.34 18.36
N ARG A 18 22.92 8.49 19.27
CA ARG A 18 24.35 8.65 18.97
C ARG A 18 25.07 7.36 19.34
N LEU A 19 25.70 6.76 18.35
CA LEU A 19 26.54 5.57 18.50
C LEU A 19 28.00 6.00 18.45
N THR A 20 28.75 5.74 19.52
CA THR A 20 30.22 5.84 19.50
C THR A 20 30.76 4.45 19.29
N VAL A 21 31.43 4.23 18.16
CA VAL A 21 31.90 2.92 17.71
C VAL A 21 33.42 2.92 17.72
N GLU A 22 34.01 1.98 18.46
CA GLU A 22 35.43 1.70 18.43
C GLU A 22 35.71 0.62 17.39
N VAL A 23 36.50 0.95 16.37
CA VAL A 23 36.86 0.02 15.30
C VAL A 23 38.04 -0.83 15.71
N PRO A 24 37.93 -2.17 15.70
CA PRO A 24 39.07 -3.04 16.00
C PRO A 24 40.21 -2.79 15.04
N GLN A 25 41.46 -2.79 15.58
CA GLN A 25 42.68 -2.53 14.83
C GLN A 25 42.78 -3.40 13.55
N ALA A 26 42.44 -4.69 13.66
CA ALA A 26 42.44 -5.59 12.49
C ALA A 26 41.47 -5.20 11.38
N ASP A 27 40.34 -4.60 11.74
CA ASP A 27 39.32 -4.14 10.75
C ASP A 27 39.79 -2.82 10.10
N LEU A 28 40.45 -1.95 10.83
CA LEU A 28 41.09 -0.76 10.29
C LEU A 28 42.24 -1.11 9.34
N GLU A 29 43.13 -2.04 9.74
CA GLU A 29 44.24 -2.52 8.89
C GLU A 29 43.68 -3.11 7.56
N HIS A 30 42.66 -3.94 7.64
CA HIS A 30 42.02 -4.49 6.45
C HIS A 30 41.45 -3.39 5.54
N ALA A 31 40.78 -2.38 6.12
CA ALA A 31 40.27 -1.25 5.36
C ALA A 31 41.36 -0.45 4.65
N VAL A 32 42.51 -0.24 5.33
CA VAL A 32 43.68 0.45 4.78
C VAL A 32 44.33 -0.37 3.65
N GLU A 33 44.43 -1.70 3.78
CA GLU A 33 44.92 -2.56 2.71
C GLU A 33 44.01 -2.49 1.48
N HIS A 34 42.70 -2.55 1.67
CA HIS A 34 41.71 -2.48 0.60
C HIS A 34 41.77 -1.12 -0.11
N ALA A 35 41.74 -0.03 0.63
CA ALA A 35 41.84 1.33 0.08
C ALA A 35 43.17 1.55 -0.67
N THR A 36 44.28 0.98 -0.15
CA THR A 36 45.59 1.04 -0.82
C THR A 36 45.54 0.32 -2.18
N HIS A 37 44.88 -0.83 -2.23
CA HIS A 37 44.68 -1.57 -3.49
C HIS A 37 43.87 -0.78 -4.49
N ASP A 38 42.72 -0.27 -4.09
CA ASP A 38 41.81 0.49 -4.97
C ASP A 38 42.46 1.79 -5.48
N LEU A 39 43.16 2.49 -4.60
CA LEU A 39 43.92 3.67 -4.99
C LEU A 39 45.08 3.35 -5.94
N ALA A 40 45.73 2.18 -5.80
CA ALA A 40 46.78 1.74 -6.74
C ALA A 40 46.19 1.45 -8.14
N GLU A 41 44.93 1.03 -8.21
CA GLU A 41 44.21 0.81 -9.48
C GLU A 41 43.69 2.12 -10.10
N SER A 42 43.30 3.11 -9.30
CA SER A 42 42.73 4.37 -9.75
C SER A 42 43.78 5.45 -10.05
N VAL A 43 44.88 5.49 -9.33
CA VAL A 43 45.92 6.55 -9.40
C VAL A 43 47.02 6.17 -10.37
N LYS A 44 47.33 7.05 -11.33
CA LYS A 44 48.45 6.88 -12.26
C LYS A 44 49.78 7.37 -11.61
N VAL A 45 50.68 6.44 -11.31
CA VAL A 45 52.01 6.73 -10.78
C VAL A 45 53.08 6.53 -11.88
N PRO A 46 53.84 7.57 -12.23
CA PRO A 46 54.89 7.45 -13.26
C PRO A 46 55.91 6.35 -12.91
N GLY A 47 56.22 5.49 -13.86
CA GLY A 47 57.16 4.37 -13.69
C GLY A 47 56.52 3.05 -13.26
N PHE A 48 55.24 3.02 -12.93
CA PHE A 48 54.51 1.81 -12.54
C PHE A 48 53.28 1.58 -13.40
N ARG A 49 52.99 0.30 -13.63
CA ARG A 49 51.72 -0.09 -14.24
C ARG A 49 50.59 0.07 -13.25
N GLN A 50 49.45 0.58 -13.70
CA GLN A 50 48.24 0.74 -12.88
C GLN A 50 47.85 -0.59 -12.20
N GLY A 51 47.56 -0.55 -10.90
CA GLY A 51 47.30 -1.73 -10.06
C GLY A 51 48.57 -2.50 -9.62
N LYS A 52 49.79 -2.04 -9.95
CA LYS A 52 51.06 -2.68 -9.55
C LYS A 52 52.01 -1.71 -8.86
N VAL A 53 51.49 -0.67 -8.25
CA VAL A 53 52.23 0.30 -7.46
C VAL A 53 52.49 -0.28 -6.06
N PRO A 54 53.72 -0.38 -5.58
CA PRO A 54 53.98 -0.82 -4.20
C PRO A 54 53.34 0.15 -3.18
N PRO A 55 52.79 -0.35 -2.06
CA PRO A 55 52.13 0.49 -1.05
C PRO A 55 52.96 1.69 -0.57
N GLN A 56 54.23 1.48 -0.28
CA GLN A 56 55.15 2.53 0.16
C GLN A 56 55.33 3.65 -0.87
N VAL A 57 55.34 3.33 -2.18
CA VAL A 57 55.49 4.30 -3.24
C VAL A 57 54.16 5.07 -3.44
N LEU A 58 53.05 4.38 -3.29
CA LEU A 58 51.74 4.99 -3.33
C LEU A 58 51.55 5.98 -2.17
N GLU A 59 51.88 5.55 -0.95
CA GLU A 59 51.82 6.39 0.27
C GLU A 59 52.71 7.64 0.14
N ALA A 60 53.95 7.48 -0.32
CA ALA A 60 54.85 8.59 -0.54
C ALA A 60 54.34 9.59 -1.62
N ARG A 61 53.47 9.13 -2.56
CA ARG A 61 52.94 9.94 -3.67
C ARG A 61 51.65 10.66 -3.34
N ILE A 62 50.71 9.99 -2.69
CA ILE A 62 49.36 10.51 -2.43
C ILE A 62 49.15 10.95 -0.99
N GLY A 63 50.06 10.57 -0.10
CA GLY A 63 49.97 10.84 1.32
C GLY A 63 49.14 9.81 2.09
N ARG A 64 49.56 9.55 3.33
CA ARG A 64 48.92 8.60 4.22
C ARG A 64 47.49 9.02 4.57
N GLU A 65 47.26 10.30 4.86
CA GLU A 65 45.94 10.85 5.18
C GLU A 65 44.88 10.53 4.11
N ARG A 66 45.26 10.56 2.84
CA ARG A 66 44.36 10.21 1.75
C ARG A 66 43.99 8.72 1.73
N ILE A 67 44.95 7.85 2.08
CA ILE A 67 44.70 6.41 2.18
C ILE A 67 43.74 6.13 3.33
N PHE A 68 43.99 6.73 4.51
CA PHE A 68 43.08 6.59 5.66
C PHE A 68 41.68 7.14 5.37
N ARG A 69 41.58 8.28 4.69
CA ARG A 69 40.29 8.85 4.33
C ARG A 69 39.50 7.89 3.44
N GLU A 70 40.12 7.35 2.40
CA GLU A 70 39.48 6.35 1.50
C GLU A 70 39.10 5.10 2.27
N ALA A 71 39.94 4.61 3.17
CA ALA A 71 39.67 3.44 3.99
C ALA A 71 38.43 3.66 4.90
N VAL A 72 38.37 4.82 5.56
CA VAL A 72 37.26 5.16 6.43
C VAL A 72 35.97 5.38 5.62
N GLU A 73 36.00 6.22 4.56
CA GLU A 73 34.84 6.54 3.76
C GLU A 73 34.20 5.30 3.11
N SER A 74 35.02 4.33 2.68
CA SER A 74 34.53 3.10 2.06
C SER A 74 34.00 2.04 3.06
N HIS A 75 34.39 2.08 4.32
CA HIS A 75 34.05 1.04 5.30
C HIS A 75 33.17 1.51 6.45
N ILE A 76 33.06 2.82 6.73
CA ILE A 76 32.33 3.38 7.87
C ILE A 76 30.86 2.95 7.91
N GLY A 77 30.22 2.86 6.74
CA GLY A 77 28.83 2.38 6.62
C GLY A 77 28.68 0.93 7.08
N GLY A 78 29.64 0.06 6.73
CA GLY A 78 29.64 -1.34 7.15
C GLY A 78 29.88 -1.48 8.67
N TRP A 79 30.79 -0.73 9.21
CA TRP A 79 31.05 -0.70 10.66
C TRP A 79 29.84 -0.19 11.45
N PHE A 80 29.19 0.86 10.96
CA PHE A 80 27.94 1.37 11.54
C PHE A 80 26.84 0.31 11.54
N LEU A 81 26.59 -0.37 10.43
CA LEU A 81 25.56 -1.40 10.35
C LEU A 81 25.81 -2.57 11.29
N ASN A 82 27.09 -3.00 11.44
CA ASN A 82 27.48 -4.01 12.40
C ASN A 82 27.25 -3.58 13.85
N ALA A 83 27.57 -2.32 14.18
CA ALA A 83 27.35 -1.74 15.51
C ALA A 83 25.84 -1.60 15.82
N ALA A 84 25.06 -1.12 14.87
CA ALA A 84 23.60 -1.00 14.99
C ALA A 84 22.93 -2.37 15.21
N ALA A 85 23.35 -3.40 14.45
CA ALA A 85 22.86 -4.76 14.62
C ALA A 85 23.21 -5.33 16.00
N GLY A 86 24.44 -5.10 16.46
CA GLY A 86 24.90 -5.55 17.79
C GLY A 86 24.14 -4.92 18.94
N THR A 87 23.69 -3.67 18.78
CA THR A 87 22.93 -2.90 19.77
C THR A 87 21.42 -3.01 19.59
N ARG A 88 20.94 -3.75 18.58
CA ARG A 88 19.52 -3.89 18.21
C ARG A 88 18.83 -2.55 17.89
N ILE A 89 19.60 -1.60 17.38
CA ILE A 89 19.09 -0.32 16.92
C ILE A 89 18.58 -0.51 15.48
N ARG A 90 17.37 0.04 15.19
CA ARG A 90 16.77 0.05 13.86
C ARG A 90 16.87 1.46 13.27
N PRO A 91 17.90 1.76 12.46
CA PRO A 91 18.02 3.06 11.79
C PRO A 91 16.91 3.27 10.77
N VAL A 92 16.35 4.47 10.74
CA VAL A 92 15.27 4.85 9.79
C VAL A 92 15.72 5.96 8.83
N ALA A 93 16.97 6.40 8.94
CA ALA A 93 17.59 7.37 8.05
C ALA A 93 19.07 7.06 7.87
N ALA A 94 19.72 7.74 6.93
CA ALA A 94 21.16 7.69 6.81
C ALA A 94 21.81 8.35 8.04
N PRO A 95 22.87 7.74 8.62
CA PRO A 95 23.57 8.31 9.76
C PRO A 95 24.44 9.50 9.34
N GLU A 96 24.59 10.44 10.26
CA GLU A 96 25.59 11.51 10.18
C GLU A 96 26.83 11.05 10.93
N TYR A 97 28.00 11.05 10.26
CA TYR A 97 29.26 10.58 10.81
C TYR A 97 30.16 11.74 11.24
N GLU A 98 30.73 11.60 12.44
CA GLU A 98 31.77 12.49 12.95
C GLU A 98 32.99 11.63 13.35
N TYR A 99 34.17 11.92 12.83
CA TYR A 99 35.41 11.19 13.12
C TYR A 99 36.64 12.02 12.84
N ASP A 100 37.71 11.70 13.55
CA ASP A 100 39.06 12.18 13.28
C ASP A 100 39.85 11.06 12.61
N LEU A 101 40.63 11.40 11.57
CA LEU A 101 41.44 10.40 10.85
C LEU A 101 42.65 9.98 11.73
N PRO A 102 43.00 8.67 11.76
CA PRO A 102 44.17 8.18 12.43
C PRO A 102 45.45 8.83 11.87
N SER A 103 46.40 9.16 12.73
CA SER A 103 47.69 9.71 12.30
C SER A 103 48.74 8.62 12.03
N SER A 104 48.57 7.43 12.62
CA SER A 104 49.42 6.26 12.46
C SER A 104 48.61 4.96 12.39
N ASP A 105 49.27 3.86 11.92
CA ASP A 105 48.63 2.54 11.85
C ASP A 105 48.35 1.94 13.23
N ASP A 106 49.02 2.44 14.26
CA ASP A 106 48.87 1.99 15.64
C ASP A 106 47.85 2.82 16.45
N ASP A 107 47.27 3.88 15.84
CA ASP A 107 46.29 4.72 16.51
C ASP A 107 44.91 4.00 16.57
N GLU A 108 44.27 4.07 17.72
CA GLU A 108 42.90 3.63 17.88
C GLU A 108 41.98 4.53 17.06
N PHE A 109 41.08 3.91 16.29
CA PHE A 109 40.09 4.63 15.50
C PHE A 109 38.70 4.44 16.08
N SER A 110 38.05 5.56 16.31
CA SER A 110 36.64 5.59 16.69
C SER A 110 35.89 6.63 15.87
N PHE A 111 34.61 6.40 15.67
CA PHE A 111 33.73 7.36 15.05
C PHE A 111 32.40 7.46 15.80
N THR A 112 31.74 8.58 15.63
CA THR A 112 30.39 8.81 16.15
C THR A 112 29.42 8.85 15.00
N ALA A 113 28.32 8.12 15.14
CA ALA A 113 27.22 8.12 14.18
C ALA A 113 25.94 8.60 14.87
N THR A 114 25.38 9.70 14.39
CA THR A 114 24.07 10.18 14.86
C THR A 114 23.01 9.78 13.83
N VAL A 115 21.99 9.05 14.25
CA VAL A 115 20.97 8.52 13.36
C VAL A 115 19.58 8.57 14.00
N ALA A 116 18.56 8.84 13.18
CA ALA A 116 17.17 8.68 13.59
C ALA A 116 16.82 7.18 13.67
N VAL A 117 16.14 6.79 14.74
CA VAL A 117 15.74 5.42 15.00
C VAL A 117 14.23 5.30 15.07
N GLN A 118 13.75 4.08 14.87
CA GLN A 118 12.35 3.76 14.99
C GLN A 118 11.85 4.07 16.42
N PRO A 119 10.79 4.90 16.57
CA PRO A 119 10.21 5.18 17.88
C PRO A 119 9.63 3.92 18.51
N LYS A 120 9.72 3.82 19.83
CA LYS A 120 9.04 2.78 20.60
C LYS A 120 7.82 3.39 21.28
N PRO A 121 6.58 3.02 20.87
CA PRO A 121 5.40 3.56 21.49
C PRO A 121 5.22 3.01 22.91
N GLU A 122 4.64 3.84 23.80
CA GLU A 122 4.13 3.39 25.09
C GLU A 122 2.69 2.88 24.88
N LEU A 123 2.53 1.54 24.80
CA LEU A 123 1.24 0.93 24.51
C LEU A 123 0.25 1.13 25.65
N ALA A 124 -1.00 1.47 25.30
CA ALA A 124 -2.14 1.33 26.18
C ALA A 124 -2.53 -0.16 26.34
N ASP A 125 -3.28 -0.47 27.38
CA ASP A 125 -3.82 -1.82 27.62
C ASP A 125 -4.98 -2.06 26.62
N TRP A 126 -4.70 -2.79 25.54
CA TRP A 126 -5.69 -3.07 24.50
C TRP A 126 -6.85 -3.95 24.95
N THR A 127 -6.71 -4.70 26.07
CA THR A 127 -7.80 -5.50 26.63
C THR A 127 -8.90 -4.64 27.25
N GLN A 128 -8.60 -3.37 27.50
CA GLN A 128 -9.55 -2.39 28.01
C GLN A 128 -10.10 -1.45 26.93
N LEU A 129 -9.61 -1.58 25.68
CA LEU A 129 -10.13 -0.78 24.58
C LEU A 129 -11.60 -1.10 24.33
N GLU A 130 -12.37 -0.06 24.16
CA GLU A 130 -13.77 -0.12 23.79
C GLU A 130 -13.90 0.36 22.35
N VAL A 131 -14.29 -0.56 21.49
CA VAL A 131 -14.32 -0.35 20.04
C VAL A 131 -15.76 -0.46 19.56
N PRO A 132 -16.28 0.53 18.82
CA PRO A 132 -17.62 0.45 18.26
C PRO A 132 -17.74 -0.74 17.31
N TYR A 133 -18.79 -1.53 17.51
CA TYR A 133 -19.16 -2.63 16.64
C TYR A 133 -20.66 -2.67 16.48
N GLU A 134 -21.09 -2.66 15.23
CA GLU A 134 -22.48 -2.83 14.85
C GLU A 134 -22.64 -4.20 14.21
N GLU A 135 -23.52 -5.01 14.77
CA GLU A 135 -23.85 -6.30 14.19
C GLU A 135 -24.56 -6.05 12.85
N PRO A 136 -24.05 -6.62 11.73
CA PRO A 136 -24.60 -6.31 10.43
C PRO A 136 -26.00 -6.91 10.26
N GLU A 137 -26.93 -6.09 9.83
CA GLU A 137 -28.27 -6.52 9.43
C GLU A 137 -28.34 -6.52 7.91
N ILE A 138 -28.96 -7.56 7.33
CA ILE A 138 -29.19 -7.62 5.90
C ILE A 138 -30.23 -6.54 5.53
N PRO A 139 -29.90 -5.59 4.64
CA PRO A 139 -30.87 -4.58 4.20
C PRO A 139 -32.12 -5.19 3.62
N GLU A 140 -33.26 -4.61 3.95
CA GLU A 140 -34.55 -5.07 3.43
C GLU A 140 -34.56 -5.04 1.89
N GLY A 141 -34.90 -6.18 1.27
CA GLY A 141 -34.96 -6.32 -0.17
C GLY A 141 -33.65 -6.66 -0.87
N LEU A 142 -32.50 -6.69 -0.17
CA LEU A 142 -31.21 -7.00 -0.81
C LEU A 142 -31.20 -8.43 -1.36
N VAL A 143 -31.72 -9.41 -0.62
CA VAL A 143 -31.84 -10.80 -1.10
C VAL A 143 -32.74 -10.88 -2.33
N ASP A 144 -33.83 -10.11 -2.35
CA ASP A 144 -34.72 -10.04 -3.53
C ASP A 144 -34.03 -9.41 -4.74
N GLN A 145 -33.19 -8.41 -4.53
CA GLN A 145 -32.37 -7.80 -5.60
C GLN A 145 -31.35 -8.78 -6.17
N GLU A 146 -30.69 -9.56 -5.32
CA GLU A 146 -29.74 -10.58 -5.79
C GLU A 146 -30.43 -11.70 -6.56
N VAL A 147 -31.60 -12.16 -6.09
CA VAL A 147 -32.43 -13.13 -6.82
C VAL A 147 -32.88 -12.57 -8.18
N GLU A 148 -33.25 -11.30 -8.25
CA GLU A 148 -33.65 -10.66 -9.51
C GLU A 148 -32.47 -10.48 -10.46
N ALA A 149 -31.28 -10.10 -9.95
CA ALA A 149 -30.05 -10.03 -10.74
C ALA A 149 -29.67 -11.40 -11.31
N LEU A 150 -29.79 -12.47 -10.50
CA LEU A 150 -29.59 -13.83 -10.98
C LEU A 150 -30.65 -14.24 -12.04
N ARG A 151 -31.92 -13.87 -11.85
CA ARG A 151 -33.01 -14.08 -12.80
C ARG A 151 -32.75 -13.38 -14.13
N GLU A 152 -32.20 -12.14 -14.09
CA GLU A 152 -31.83 -11.41 -15.30
C GLU A 152 -30.62 -12.06 -16.02
N SER A 153 -29.68 -12.65 -15.31
CA SER A 153 -28.53 -13.31 -15.92
C SER A 153 -28.88 -14.55 -16.73
N VAL A 154 -29.98 -15.23 -16.38
CA VAL A 154 -30.49 -16.42 -17.07
C VAL A 154 -31.68 -16.11 -17.99
N ALA A 155 -31.95 -14.83 -18.25
CA ALA A 155 -33.04 -14.42 -19.14
C ALA A 155 -32.82 -14.91 -20.58
N GLU A 156 -33.87 -15.41 -21.21
CA GLU A 156 -33.84 -15.74 -22.63
C GLU A 156 -34.00 -14.49 -23.48
N LEU A 157 -33.23 -14.39 -24.57
CA LEU A 157 -33.36 -13.29 -25.52
C LEU A 157 -34.32 -13.68 -26.65
N ALA A 158 -35.53 -13.15 -26.62
CA ALA A 158 -36.53 -13.36 -27.66
C ALA A 158 -36.48 -12.23 -28.71
N PRO A 159 -36.47 -12.55 -30.02
CA PRO A 159 -36.49 -11.54 -31.07
C PRO A 159 -37.79 -10.73 -31.02
N VAL A 160 -37.64 -9.41 -31.18
CA VAL A 160 -38.77 -8.46 -31.20
C VAL A 160 -39.08 -8.06 -32.62
N GLU A 161 -40.29 -8.36 -33.08
CA GLU A 161 -40.80 -7.95 -34.39
C GLU A 161 -41.90 -6.88 -34.24
N GLY A 162 -41.83 -5.86 -35.07
CA GLY A 162 -42.97 -4.92 -35.25
C GLY A 162 -43.08 -3.79 -34.20
N ARG A 163 -42.12 -3.67 -33.26
CA ARG A 163 -42.02 -2.51 -32.37
C ARG A 163 -40.60 -1.92 -32.35
N PRO A 164 -40.45 -0.62 -32.06
CA PRO A 164 -39.14 -0.03 -31.84
C PRO A 164 -38.49 -0.50 -30.52
N ALA A 165 -37.18 -0.34 -30.44
CA ALA A 165 -36.37 -0.66 -29.27
C ALA A 165 -36.75 0.21 -28.07
N ARG A 166 -36.70 -0.38 -26.87
CA ARG A 166 -37.00 0.25 -25.58
C ARG A 166 -35.85 0.03 -24.62
N THR A 167 -35.80 0.86 -23.58
CA THR A 167 -34.91 0.62 -22.44
C THR A 167 -35.17 -0.79 -21.85
N GLY A 168 -34.12 -1.58 -21.60
CA GLY A 168 -34.15 -2.98 -21.18
C GLY A 168 -34.13 -3.98 -22.35
N ASP A 169 -34.24 -3.53 -23.60
CA ASP A 169 -34.04 -4.42 -24.75
C ASP A 169 -32.55 -4.59 -25.04
N VAL A 170 -32.18 -5.77 -25.49
CA VAL A 170 -30.82 -6.06 -26.01
C VAL A 170 -30.86 -5.84 -27.53
N VAL A 171 -30.03 -4.93 -28.01
CA VAL A 171 -29.91 -4.62 -29.43
C VAL A 171 -28.58 -5.08 -29.99
N VAL A 172 -28.58 -5.61 -31.20
CA VAL A 172 -27.37 -5.90 -31.97
C VAL A 172 -27.21 -4.75 -32.97
N ILE A 173 -26.09 -4.04 -32.86
CA ILE A 173 -25.85 -2.84 -33.66
C ILE A 173 -24.51 -2.92 -34.38
N ASP A 174 -24.40 -2.20 -35.50
CA ASP A 174 -23.14 -1.77 -36.07
C ASP A 174 -22.93 -0.30 -35.71
N ALA A 175 -21.80 0.02 -35.09
CA ALA A 175 -21.42 1.39 -34.78
C ALA A 175 -20.11 1.73 -35.51
N LEU A 176 -20.22 2.56 -36.55
CA LEU A 176 -19.13 2.90 -37.46
C LEU A 176 -18.89 4.41 -37.45
N ASP A 177 -17.63 4.82 -37.51
CA ASP A 177 -17.27 6.22 -37.68
C ASP A 177 -17.46 6.73 -39.14
N GLU A 178 -17.10 7.97 -39.42
CA GLU A 178 -17.18 8.57 -40.76
C GLU A 178 -16.27 7.86 -41.79
N THR A 179 -15.24 7.12 -41.36
CA THR A 179 -14.32 6.36 -42.23
C THR A 179 -14.83 4.96 -42.52
N GLY A 180 -15.87 4.50 -41.83
CA GLY A 180 -16.43 3.15 -41.91
C GLY A 180 -15.68 2.15 -41.02
N GLU A 181 -14.80 2.62 -40.14
CA GLU A 181 -14.17 1.83 -39.10
C GLU A 181 -15.04 1.84 -37.83
N GLY A 182 -14.97 0.78 -37.02
CA GLY A 182 -15.75 0.67 -35.80
C GLY A 182 -16.11 -0.76 -35.43
N GLN A 183 -17.08 -0.91 -34.56
CA GLN A 183 -17.54 -2.22 -34.08
C GLN A 183 -18.80 -2.66 -34.82
N ARG A 184 -18.81 -3.91 -35.26
CA ARG A 184 -19.95 -4.57 -35.89
C ARG A 184 -20.46 -5.67 -34.98
N ASP A 185 -21.77 -5.96 -35.13
CA ASP A 185 -22.46 -6.97 -34.34
C ASP A 185 -22.28 -6.77 -32.83
N LEU A 186 -22.17 -5.51 -32.39
CA LEU A 186 -22.07 -5.16 -30.99
C LEU A 186 -23.41 -5.43 -30.29
N VAL A 187 -23.37 -6.29 -29.27
CA VAL A 187 -24.54 -6.64 -28.46
C VAL A 187 -24.56 -5.74 -27.23
N VAL A 188 -25.59 -4.93 -27.09
CA VAL A 188 -25.71 -3.98 -25.99
C VAL A 188 -27.13 -3.98 -25.44
N GLU A 189 -27.25 -3.79 -24.15
CA GLU A 189 -28.52 -3.58 -23.47
C GLU A 189 -28.79 -2.08 -23.35
N LEU A 190 -29.96 -1.64 -23.72
CA LEU A 190 -30.37 -0.24 -23.60
C LEU A 190 -30.74 0.06 -22.16
N GLY A 191 -30.05 1.00 -21.52
CA GLY A 191 -30.27 1.40 -20.13
C GLY A 191 -29.22 0.90 -19.16
N ASP A 192 -28.20 0.13 -19.61
CA ASP A 192 -27.15 -0.38 -18.78
C ASP A 192 -25.96 0.60 -18.56
N GLY A 193 -26.01 1.75 -19.27
CA GLY A 193 -24.98 2.80 -19.17
C GLY A 193 -23.64 2.46 -19.83
N ARG A 194 -23.55 1.40 -20.62
CA ARG A 194 -22.32 1.02 -21.35
C ARG A 194 -22.11 1.82 -22.62
N LEU A 195 -23.19 2.38 -23.18
CA LEU A 195 -23.13 3.25 -24.34
C LEU A 195 -23.03 4.71 -23.94
N VAL A 196 -22.48 5.51 -24.84
CA VAL A 196 -22.52 6.97 -24.74
C VAL A 196 -24.01 7.40 -24.79
N GLU A 197 -24.41 8.33 -23.92
CA GLU A 197 -25.82 8.74 -23.72
C GLU A 197 -26.50 9.15 -25.03
N GLU A 198 -25.79 9.83 -25.94
CA GLU A 198 -26.30 10.26 -27.23
C GLU A 198 -26.61 9.08 -28.13
N ILE A 199 -25.77 8.04 -28.12
CA ILE A 199 -26.00 6.80 -28.90
C ILE A 199 -27.17 6.05 -28.31
N GLU A 200 -27.24 5.88 -27.01
CA GLU A 200 -28.34 5.20 -26.32
C GLU A 200 -29.67 5.88 -26.55
N ARG A 201 -29.70 7.21 -26.46
CA ARG A 201 -30.91 8.02 -26.76
C ARG A 201 -31.33 7.87 -28.21
N ALA A 202 -30.41 7.76 -29.15
CA ALA A 202 -30.71 7.55 -30.56
C ALA A 202 -31.25 6.14 -30.82
N LEU A 203 -30.74 5.13 -30.14
CA LEU A 203 -31.21 3.73 -30.27
C LEU A 203 -32.55 3.49 -29.63
N THR A 204 -32.84 4.18 -28.51
CA THR A 204 -34.16 4.10 -27.88
C THR A 204 -35.23 4.65 -28.83
N GLY A 205 -36.18 3.82 -29.18
CA GLY A 205 -37.26 4.12 -30.16
C GLY A 205 -36.87 3.88 -31.63
N ALA A 206 -35.67 3.35 -31.91
CA ALA A 206 -35.27 2.95 -33.25
C ALA A 206 -35.89 1.59 -33.64
N SER A 207 -36.16 1.41 -34.91
CA SER A 207 -36.69 0.16 -35.48
C SER A 207 -35.55 -0.70 -36.03
N GLN A 208 -35.77 -1.99 -36.14
CA GLN A 208 -34.85 -2.91 -36.79
C GLN A 208 -34.58 -2.46 -38.25
N GLY A 209 -33.33 -2.44 -38.67
CA GLY A 209 -32.84 -1.96 -39.95
C GLY A 209 -32.72 -0.43 -40.06
N GLU A 210 -33.05 0.31 -39.00
CA GLU A 210 -32.92 1.76 -38.99
C GLU A 210 -31.46 2.17 -38.75
N THR A 211 -30.99 3.13 -39.56
CA THR A 211 -29.66 3.71 -39.43
C THR A 211 -29.76 5.16 -38.94
N LYS A 212 -29.01 5.51 -37.91
CA LYS A 212 -28.97 6.86 -37.34
C LYS A 212 -27.56 7.40 -37.29
N GLN A 213 -27.38 8.68 -37.55
CA GLN A 213 -26.15 9.39 -37.33
C GLN A 213 -26.23 10.09 -35.99
N VAL A 214 -25.22 9.89 -35.18
CA VAL A 214 -25.14 10.43 -33.80
C VAL A 214 -23.83 11.21 -33.66
N GLU A 215 -23.93 12.41 -33.13
CA GLU A 215 -22.79 13.22 -32.72
C GLU A 215 -22.66 13.11 -31.21
N PHE A 216 -21.45 12.82 -30.72
CA PHE A 216 -21.17 12.68 -29.30
C PHE A 216 -19.77 13.23 -28.98
N ASP A 217 -19.54 13.57 -27.73
CA ASP A 217 -18.22 14.06 -27.29
C ASP A 217 -17.30 12.86 -26.99
N GLY A 218 -16.19 12.79 -27.74
CA GLY A 218 -15.15 11.76 -27.55
C GLY A 218 -14.35 11.99 -26.26
N ALA A 219 -13.60 10.98 -25.85
CA ALA A 219 -12.79 11.01 -24.62
C ALA A 219 -11.70 12.12 -24.63
N ASP A 220 -11.35 12.63 -25.79
CA ASP A 220 -10.40 13.74 -26.02
C ASP A 220 -11.08 15.12 -26.04
N GLY A 221 -12.41 15.18 -25.86
CA GLY A 221 -13.20 16.41 -25.88
C GLY A 221 -13.48 16.95 -27.29
N GLU A 222 -13.17 16.18 -28.36
CA GLU A 222 -13.57 16.51 -29.72
C GLU A 222 -14.92 15.83 -30.05
N THR A 223 -15.76 16.53 -30.80
CA THR A 223 -17.05 15.97 -31.24
C THR A 223 -16.81 14.90 -32.31
N ALA A 224 -17.14 13.67 -31.98
CA ALA A 224 -17.09 12.52 -32.87
C ALA A 224 -18.47 12.24 -33.49
N LYS A 225 -18.49 11.60 -34.66
CA LYS A 225 -19.72 11.16 -35.34
C LYS A 225 -19.68 9.66 -35.55
N ALA A 226 -20.75 9.01 -35.19
CA ALA A 226 -20.96 7.62 -35.49
C ALA A 226 -22.26 7.39 -36.29
N THR A 227 -22.17 6.42 -37.19
CA THR A 227 -23.32 5.86 -37.87
C THR A 227 -23.68 4.57 -37.17
N VAL A 228 -24.88 4.50 -36.58
CA VAL A 228 -25.36 3.33 -35.85
C VAL A 228 -26.52 2.70 -36.58
N GLU A 229 -26.41 1.42 -36.92
CA GLU A 229 -27.46 0.61 -37.57
C GLU A 229 -27.97 -0.44 -36.60
N VAL A 230 -29.27 -0.52 -36.40
CA VAL A 230 -29.94 -1.53 -35.56
C VAL A 230 -30.17 -2.79 -36.37
N LYS A 231 -29.41 -3.86 -36.14
CA LYS A 231 -29.60 -5.14 -36.85
C LYS A 231 -30.70 -6.00 -36.27
N GLU A 232 -30.66 -6.16 -34.96
CA GLU A 232 -31.65 -6.99 -34.26
C GLU A 232 -32.09 -6.29 -32.97
N ILE A 233 -33.34 -6.52 -32.60
CA ILE A 233 -33.87 -6.11 -31.29
C ILE A 233 -34.36 -7.37 -30.61
N LYS A 234 -33.94 -7.60 -29.39
CA LYS A 234 -34.33 -8.75 -28.56
C LYS A 234 -34.85 -8.24 -27.22
N GLU A 235 -35.89 -8.81 -26.72
CA GLU A 235 -36.37 -8.55 -25.35
C GLU A 235 -35.88 -9.65 -24.41
N LYS A 236 -35.57 -9.27 -23.19
CA LYS A 236 -35.27 -10.20 -22.11
C LYS A 236 -36.55 -10.81 -21.61
N VAL A 237 -36.73 -12.10 -21.83
CA VAL A 237 -37.84 -12.88 -21.25
C VAL A 237 -37.33 -13.47 -19.94
N LEU A 238 -37.74 -12.86 -18.83
CA LEU A 238 -37.38 -13.33 -17.52
C LEU A 238 -38.12 -14.61 -17.17
N PRO A 239 -37.45 -15.67 -16.68
CA PRO A 239 -38.13 -16.86 -16.18
C PRO A 239 -39.03 -16.52 -14.98
N PRO A 240 -40.08 -17.31 -14.69
CA PRO A 240 -40.87 -17.09 -13.47
C PRO A 240 -40.02 -17.27 -12.20
N LEU A 241 -40.43 -16.59 -11.11
CA LEU A 241 -39.77 -16.74 -9.79
C LEU A 241 -40.30 -18.02 -9.10
N ASP A 242 -39.81 -19.17 -9.52
CA ASP A 242 -40.18 -20.47 -9.00
C ASP A 242 -38.97 -21.45 -8.96
N ASP A 243 -39.24 -22.72 -8.66
CA ASP A 243 -38.23 -23.75 -8.59
C ASP A 243 -37.51 -24.04 -9.92
N GLU A 244 -38.10 -23.64 -11.05
CA GLU A 244 -37.44 -23.77 -12.37
C GLU A 244 -36.30 -22.78 -12.50
N LEU A 245 -36.48 -21.55 -11.97
CA LEU A 245 -35.40 -20.57 -11.88
C LEU A 245 -34.24 -21.10 -11.05
N ALA A 246 -34.50 -21.66 -9.87
CA ALA A 246 -33.46 -22.21 -9.00
C ALA A 246 -32.60 -23.26 -9.72
N ARG A 247 -33.26 -24.22 -10.38
CA ARG A 247 -32.59 -25.26 -11.16
C ARG A 247 -31.87 -24.77 -12.42
N ALA A 248 -32.32 -23.66 -13.01
CA ALA A 248 -31.70 -23.10 -14.21
C ALA A 248 -30.47 -22.22 -13.87
N ALA A 249 -30.52 -21.52 -12.74
CA ALA A 249 -29.55 -20.51 -12.36
C ALA A 249 -28.51 -20.98 -11.29
N SER A 250 -28.77 -22.13 -10.66
CA SER A 250 -27.94 -22.62 -9.54
C SER A 250 -27.96 -24.16 -9.45
N GLU A 251 -27.33 -24.69 -8.42
CA GLU A 251 -27.34 -26.13 -8.06
C GLU A 251 -28.51 -26.53 -7.13
N PHE A 252 -29.38 -25.58 -6.78
CA PHE A 252 -30.51 -25.81 -5.88
C PHE A 252 -31.77 -26.28 -6.60
N ASP A 253 -32.55 -27.12 -5.93
CA ASP A 253 -33.79 -27.66 -6.47
C ASP A 253 -34.99 -26.74 -6.28
N THR A 254 -34.95 -25.87 -5.28
CA THR A 254 -36.08 -25.00 -4.91
C THR A 254 -35.66 -23.52 -4.77
N LEU A 255 -36.60 -22.61 -5.03
CA LEU A 255 -36.38 -21.17 -4.86
C LEU A 255 -36.07 -20.79 -3.41
N ASP A 256 -36.63 -21.51 -2.42
CA ASP A 256 -36.40 -21.25 -1.02
C ASP A 256 -34.93 -21.61 -0.63
N GLU A 257 -34.40 -22.72 -1.18
CA GLU A 257 -32.98 -23.10 -0.97
C GLU A 257 -32.03 -22.07 -1.59
N LEU A 258 -32.30 -21.63 -2.80
CA LEU A 258 -31.53 -20.57 -3.47
C LEU A 258 -31.55 -19.27 -2.67
N ARG A 259 -32.72 -18.84 -2.20
CA ARG A 259 -32.84 -17.64 -1.35
C ARG A 259 -32.06 -17.76 -0.04
N ALA A 260 -32.13 -18.90 0.61
CA ALA A 260 -31.39 -19.17 1.84
C ALA A 260 -29.88 -19.17 1.62
N ASP A 261 -29.41 -19.63 0.48
CA ASP A 261 -28.00 -19.59 0.11
C ASP A 261 -27.52 -18.17 -0.17
N ILE A 262 -28.27 -17.39 -0.96
CA ILE A 262 -27.98 -15.96 -1.21
C ILE A 262 -28.00 -15.18 0.11
N GLU A 263 -28.99 -15.40 1.00
CA GLU A 263 -29.05 -14.75 2.30
C GLU A 263 -27.83 -15.06 3.15
N ARG A 264 -27.35 -16.32 3.12
CA ARG A 264 -26.13 -16.73 3.83
C ARG A 264 -24.90 -16.03 3.25
N GLY A 265 -24.73 -16.02 1.92
CA GLY A 265 -23.61 -15.34 1.26
C GLY A 265 -23.58 -13.84 1.52
N VAL A 266 -24.73 -13.17 1.44
CA VAL A 266 -24.85 -11.74 1.78
C VAL A 266 -24.48 -11.48 3.24
N ARG A 267 -24.93 -12.33 4.16
CA ARG A 267 -24.61 -12.23 5.58
C ARG A 267 -23.12 -12.38 5.82
N GLU A 268 -22.48 -13.39 5.23
CA GLU A 268 -21.04 -13.63 5.35
C GLU A 268 -20.21 -12.41 4.86
N VAL A 269 -20.60 -11.81 3.73
CA VAL A 269 -19.93 -10.59 3.21
C VAL A 269 -20.09 -9.42 4.18
N LEU A 270 -21.31 -9.18 4.68
CA LEU A 270 -21.55 -8.09 5.63
C LEU A 270 -20.83 -8.29 6.97
N GLU A 271 -20.76 -9.52 7.45
CA GLU A 271 -19.99 -9.88 8.66
C GLU A 271 -18.49 -9.66 8.45
N GLU A 272 -17.94 -10.06 7.31
CA GLU A 272 -16.54 -9.82 6.97
C GLU A 272 -16.20 -8.34 6.86
N GLU A 273 -17.08 -7.54 6.24
CA GLU A 273 -16.94 -6.08 6.20
C GLU A 273 -17.00 -5.43 7.58
N ALA A 274 -17.92 -5.89 8.43
CA ALA A 274 -18.04 -5.41 9.81
C ALA A 274 -16.80 -5.75 10.65
N GLU A 275 -16.29 -6.97 10.51
CA GLU A 275 -15.04 -7.41 11.15
C GLU A 275 -13.83 -6.62 10.64
N THR A 276 -13.74 -6.35 9.36
CA THR A 276 -12.66 -5.55 8.77
C THR A 276 -12.67 -4.12 9.30
N ARG A 277 -13.86 -3.50 9.37
CA ARG A 277 -14.02 -2.17 9.97
C ARG A 277 -13.67 -2.17 11.46
N PHE A 278 -14.12 -3.19 12.19
CA PHE A 278 -13.82 -3.34 13.62
C PHE A 278 -12.31 -3.45 13.88
N ARG A 279 -11.59 -4.27 13.08
CA ARG A 279 -10.13 -4.41 13.18
C ARG A 279 -9.41 -3.09 12.92
N ALA A 280 -9.82 -2.34 11.91
CA ALA A 280 -9.25 -1.04 11.60
C ALA A 280 -9.50 -0.04 12.75
N GLU A 281 -10.73 0.03 13.25
CA GLU A 281 -11.08 0.92 14.38
C GLU A 281 -10.35 0.52 15.67
N ALA A 282 -10.16 -0.78 15.93
CA ALA A 282 -9.43 -1.25 17.11
C ALA A 282 -7.98 -0.77 17.11
N VAL A 283 -7.31 -0.78 15.96
CA VAL A 283 -5.95 -0.24 15.82
C VAL A 283 -5.94 1.27 15.99
N ASP A 284 -6.90 1.99 15.41
CA ASP A 284 -7.00 3.43 15.55
C ASP A 284 -7.21 3.86 16.99
N ARG A 285 -8.11 3.19 17.70
CA ARG A 285 -8.32 3.40 19.15
C ARG A 285 -7.07 3.06 19.96
N LEU A 286 -6.33 2.02 19.57
CA LEU A 286 -5.06 1.70 20.23
C LEU A 286 -4.01 2.77 19.99
N VAL A 287 -3.90 3.31 18.77
CA VAL A 287 -3.00 4.43 18.43
C VAL A 287 -3.36 5.67 19.25
N GLU A 288 -4.64 6.03 19.33
CA GLU A 288 -5.14 7.18 20.12
C GLU A 288 -4.86 7.04 21.61
N ALA A 289 -5.08 5.84 22.17
CA ALA A 289 -4.86 5.56 23.58
C ALA A 289 -3.36 5.43 23.94
N SER A 290 -2.51 5.12 22.99
CA SER A 290 -1.08 4.92 23.18
C SER A 290 -0.30 6.22 22.91
N LYS A 291 0.84 6.39 23.59
CA LYS A 291 1.71 7.53 23.31
C LYS A 291 2.66 7.17 22.16
N VAL A 292 2.31 7.59 20.96
CA VAL A 292 3.09 7.35 19.75
C VAL A 292 3.64 8.67 19.22
N GLN A 293 4.96 8.78 19.16
CA GLN A 293 5.63 9.92 18.52
C GLN A 293 5.88 9.59 17.06
N VAL A 294 5.10 10.19 16.17
CA VAL A 294 5.21 9.95 14.72
C VAL A 294 5.72 11.19 14.04
N GLY A 295 6.76 11.04 13.22
CA GLY A 295 7.32 12.18 12.48
C GLY A 295 8.66 11.86 11.82
N GLY A 296 9.26 12.87 11.19
CA GLY A 296 10.58 12.79 10.59
C GLY A 296 10.72 11.76 9.47
N PRO A 297 11.88 11.10 9.36
CA PRO A 297 12.23 10.29 8.18
C PRO A 297 11.25 9.16 7.85
N LEU A 298 10.61 8.54 8.84
CA LEU A 298 9.62 7.46 8.61
C LEU A 298 8.39 7.98 7.87
N VAL A 299 7.83 9.10 8.34
CA VAL A 299 6.66 9.71 7.69
C VAL A 299 7.02 10.23 6.30
N GLU A 300 8.20 10.83 6.14
CA GLU A 300 8.68 11.29 4.83
C GLU A 300 8.86 10.14 3.84
N ALA A 301 9.43 9.02 4.29
CA ALA A 301 9.58 7.83 3.45
C ALA A 301 8.21 7.26 3.04
N ARG A 302 7.29 7.10 3.99
CA ARG A 302 5.94 6.60 3.72
C ARG A 302 5.14 7.55 2.82
N THR A 303 5.27 8.87 3.03
CA THR A 303 4.65 9.87 2.15
C THR A 303 5.11 9.72 0.69
N ARG A 304 6.42 9.50 0.51
CA ARG A 304 7.01 9.28 -0.83
C ARG A 304 6.51 7.98 -1.45
N GLU A 305 6.37 6.91 -0.67
CA GLU A 305 5.78 5.64 -1.13
C GLU A 305 4.33 5.80 -1.59
N LEU A 306 3.50 6.50 -0.80
CA LEU A 306 2.11 6.77 -1.16
C LEU A 306 2.00 7.61 -2.44
N LEU A 307 2.82 8.66 -2.58
CA LEU A 307 2.86 9.47 -3.80
C LEU A 307 3.29 8.66 -5.03
N ASN A 308 4.31 7.81 -4.88
CA ASN A 308 4.77 6.93 -5.96
C ASN A 308 3.71 5.87 -6.32
N GLY A 309 2.98 5.36 -5.31
CA GLY A 309 1.87 4.43 -5.52
C GLY A 309 0.73 5.07 -6.31
N LEU A 310 0.34 6.30 -5.91
CA LEU A 310 -0.65 7.08 -6.65
C LEU A 310 -0.21 7.33 -8.09
N GLY A 311 1.04 7.75 -8.30
CA GLY A 311 1.59 7.99 -9.64
C GLY A 311 1.46 6.76 -10.54
N ARG A 312 1.88 5.58 -10.06
CA ARG A 312 1.74 4.31 -10.80
C ARG A 312 0.28 3.94 -11.08
N SER A 313 -0.62 4.17 -10.13
CA SER A 313 -2.05 3.91 -10.32
C SER A 313 -2.66 4.80 -11.41
N LEU A 314 -2.27 6.08 -11.46
CA LEU A 314 -2.70 7.01 -12.48
C LEU A 314 -2.16 6.63 -13.87
N GLU A 315 -0.86 6.29 -13.96
CA GLU A 315 -0.22 5.82 -15.19
C GLU A 315 -0.91 4.57 -15.76
N THR A 316 -1.22 3.58 -14.90
CA THR A 316 -1.91 2.36 -15.33
C THR A 316 -3.30 2.64 -15.89
N ARG A 317 -3.98 3.68 -15.40
CA ARG A 317 -5.30 4.11 -15.88
C ARG A 317 -5.24 5.10 -17.04
N GLY A 318 -4.03 5.49 -17.50
CA GLY A 318 -3.84 6.49 -18.55
C GLY A 318 -4.22 7.92 -18.13
N ILE A 319 -4.27 8.20 -16.84
CA ILE A 319 -4.63 9.52 -16.30
C ILE A 319 -3.34 10.31 -16.04
N SER A 320 -3.21 11.47 -16.69
CA SER A 320 -2.08 12.36 -16.41
C SER A 320 -2.23 13.07 -15.05
N ALA A 321 -1.12 13.47 -14.44
CA ALA A 321 -1.15 14.24 -13.21
C ALA A 321 -1.95 15.56 -13.35
N GLU A 322 -1.87 16.21 -14.52
CA GLU A 322 -2.65 17.41 -14.82
C GLU A 322 -4.15 17.14 -14.83
N ALA A 323 -4.59 16.07 -15.49
CA ALA A 323 -5.98 15.65 -15.52
C ALA A 323 -6.49 15.30 -14.11
N TYR A 324 -5.67 14.62 -13.30
CA TYR A 324 -5.99 14.32 -11.92
C TYR A 324 -6.24 15.59 -11.09
N PHE A 325 -5.36 16.60 -11.17
CA PHE A 325 -5.52 17.85 -10.45
C PHE A 325 -6.73 18.67 -10.95
N GLN A 326 -7.02 18.62 -12.25
CA GLN A 326 -8.22 19.27 -12.81
C GLN A 326 -9.52 18.60 -12.32
N LEU A 327 -9.56 17.28 -12.30
CA LEU A 327 -10.72 16.50 -11.85
C LEU A 327 -10.98 16.66 -10.35
N THR A 328 -9.92 16.63 -9.54
CA THR A 328 -10.04 16.69 -8.07
C THR A 328 -10.10 18.12 -7.51
N GLY A 329 -9.71 19.12 -8.29
CA GLY A 329 -9.59 20.51 -7.84
C GLY A 329 -8.53 20.74 -6.77
N GLN A 330 -7.66 19.76 -6.50
CA GLN A 330 -6.63 19.84 -5.48
C GLN A 330 -5.34 20.44 -6.02
N THR A 331 -4.59 21.12 -5.16
CA THR A 331 -3.22 21.54 -5.46
C THR A 331 -2.22 20.44 -5.09
N ALA A 332 -1.01 20.49 -5.68
CA ALA A 332 0.07 19.57 -5.32
C ALA A 332 0.43 19.66 -3.82
N GLU A 333 0.37 20.85 -3.22
CA GLU A 333 0.63 21.05 -1.79
C GLU A 333 -0.43 20.37 -0.93
N GLN A 334 -1.71 20.51 -1.29
CA GLN A 334 -2.81 19.83 -0.59
C GLN A 334 -2.71 18.31 -0.70
N LEU A 335 -2.30 17.79 -1.87
CA LEU A 335 -2.05 16.37 -2.06
C LEU A 335 -0.93 15.88 -1.13
N VAL A 336 0.20 16.58 -1.10
CA VAL A 336 1.34 16.21 -0.23
C VAL A 336 0.93 16.27 1.24
N GLN A 337 0.20 17.30 1.68
CA GLN A 337 -0.30 17.39 3.06
C GLN A 337 -1.22 16.23 3.42
N ARG A 338 -2.17 15.87 2.53
CA ARG A 338 -3.05 14.72 2.74
C ARG A 338 -2.26 13.41 2.82
N MET A 339 -1.35 13.17 1.88
CA MET A 339 -0.50 11.97 1.89
C MET A 339 0.40 11.91 3.12
N SER A 340 0.90 13.06 3.59
CA SER A 340 1.70 13.12 4.81
C SER A 340 0.89 12.80 6.08
N ALA A 341 -0.36 13.26 6.16
CA ALA A 341 -1.25 12.91 7.26
C ALA A 341 -1.61 11.41 7.25
N GLU A 342 -1.92 10.88 6.07
CA GLU A 342 -2.18 9.44 5.89
C GLU A 342 -0.94 8.60 6.20
N ALA A 343 0.24 9.03 5.77
CA ALA A 343 1.52 8.41 6.08
C ALA A 343 1.78 8.38 7.60
N ALA A 344 1.51 9.47 8.30
CA ALA A 344 1.68 9.55 9.74
C ALA A 344 0.79 8.53 10.47
N LEU A 345 -0.48 8.42 10.07
CA LEU A 345 -1.42 7.44 10.64
C LEU A 345 -0.97 6.00 10.31
N SER A 346 -0.58 5.74 9.07
CA SER A 346 -0.07 4.43 8.66
C SER A 346 1.16 4.01 9.48
N VAL A 347 2.13 4.92 9.64
CA VAL A 347 3.32 4.67 10.48
C VAL A 347 2.95 4.46 11.94
N ALA A 348 2.01 5.25 12.49
CA ALA A 348 1.56 5.07 13.87
C ALA A 348 0.95 3.68 14.10
N ARG A 349 0.08 3.22 13.20
CA ARG A 349 -0.52 1.87 13.24
C ARG A 349 0.54 0.78 13.19
N GLU A 350 1.51 0.89 12.28
CA GLU A 350 2.61 -0.06 12.14
C GLU A 350 3.45 -0.15 13.41
N LEU A 351 3.87 1.00 13.97
CA LEU A 351 4.66 1.06 15.20
C LEU A 351 3.94 0.44 16.40
N VAL A 352 2.64 0.71 16.54
CA VAL A 352 1.83 0.15 17.62
C VAL A 352 1.69 -1.37 17.47
N LEU A 353 1.39 -1.86 16.27
CA LEU A 353 1.27 -3.30 16.01
C LEU A 353 2.62 -4.03 16.17
N GLU A 354 3.73 -3.42 15.75
CA GLU A 354 5.06 -3.97 16.03
C GLU A 354 5.33 -4.08 17.55
N ALA A 355 4.97 -3.05 18.31
CA ALA A 355 5.16 -3.07 19.76
C ALA A 355 4.27 -4.14 20.44
N VAL A 356 3.04 -4.33 19.95
CA VAL A 356 2.16 -5.44 20.40
C VAL A 356 2.80 -6.78 20.06
N ALA A 357 3.29 -6.95 18.82
CA ALA A 357 3.95 -8.18 18.38
C ALA A 357 5.21 -8.48 19.20
N ASP A 358 5.98 -7.45 19.56
CA ASP A 358 7.16 -7.59 20.43
C ASP A 358 6.77 -7.95 21.86
N GLN A 359 5.74 -7.31 22.43
CA GLN A 359 5.26 -7.59 23.78
C GLN A 359 4.69 -9.01 23.93
N LEU A 360 4.04 -9.51 22.88
CA LEU A 360 3.47 -10.87 22.82
C LEU A 360 4.46 -11.92 22.32
N GLU A 361 5.68 -11.52 21.98
CA GLU A 361 6.74 -12.39 21.42
C GLU A 361 6.24 -13.20 20.20
N LEU A 362 5.39 -12.58 19.33
CA LEU A 362 4.82 -13.26 18.19
C LEU A 362 5.91 -13.67 17.21
N GLN A 363 5.87 -14.92 16.81
CA GLN A 363 6.77 -15.53 15.83
C GLN A 363 5.96 -15.94 14.59
N VAL A 364 6.60 -15.91 13.44
CA VAL A 364 6.09 -16.44 12.17
C VAL A 364 7.16 -17.35 11.60
N ASP A 365 6.82 -18.62 11.42
CA ASP A 365 7.73 -19.59 10.82
C ASP A 365 7.58 -19.67 9.28
N ASP A 366 8.49 -20.39 8.64
CA ASP A 366 8.49 -20.51 7.19
C ASP A 366 7.27 -21.31 6.67
N ALA A 367 6.73 -22.23 7.47
CA ALA A 367 5.57 -23.02 7.09
C ALA A 367 4.30 -22.15 6.97
N GLU A 368 4.13 -21.19 7.87
CA GLU A 368 3.01 -20.23 7.81
C GLU A 368 3.12 -19.29 6.59
N ILE A 369 4.35 -18.94 6.20
CA ILE A 369 4.59 -18.14 4.99
C ILE A 369 4.27 -18.97 3.74
N GLU A 370 4.70 -20.22 3.71
CA GLU A 370 4.38 -21.13 2.60
C GLU A 370 2.87 -21.35 2.45
N GLU A 371 2.14 -21.54 3.56
CA GLU A 371 0.69 -21.68 3.56
C GLU A 371 0.00 -20.43 2.99
N LEU A 372 0.40 -19.24 3.43
CA LEU A 372 -0.12 -17.98 2.89
C LEU A 372 0.12 -17.83 1.38
N ILE A 373 1.33 -18.17 0.93
CA ILE A 373 1.67 -18.08 -0.51
C ILE A 373 0.85 -19.07 -1.32
N ARG A 374 0.66 -20.31 -0.83
CA ARG A 374 -0.15 -21.33 -1.49
C ARG A 374 -1.61 -20.91 -1.63
N GLU A 375 -2.20 -20.41 -0.54
CA GLU A 375 -3.57 -19.89 -0.56
C GLU A 375 -3.74 -18.75 -1.58
N GLN A 376 -2.80 -17.81 -1.64
CA GLN A 376 -2.84 -16.72 -2.61
C GLN A 376 -2.65 -17.18 -4.07
N ALA A 377 -1.77 -18.16 -4.29
CA ALA A 377 -1.53 -18.72 -5.61
C ALA A 377 -2.75 -19.52 -6.11
N GLU A 378 -3.41 -20.29 -5.24
CA GLU A 378 -4.65 -20.99 -5.58
C GLU A 378 -5.78 -20.04 -5.98
N LEU A 379 -5.94 -18.92 -5.25
CA LEU A 379 -6.91 -17.88 -5.59
C LEU A 379 -6.61 -17.16 -6.92
N ALA A 380 -5.32 -17.07 -7.28
CA ALA A 380 -4.87 -16.47 -8.53
C ALA A 380 -4.81 -17.46 -9.72
N GLU A 381 -5.15 -18.75 -9.48
CA GLU A 381 -5.00 -19.85 -10.45
C GLU A 381 -3.54 -20.06 -10.92
N ASP A 382 -2.57 -19.68 -10.07
CA ASP A 382 -1.13 -19.87 -10.28
C ASP A 382 -0.66 -21.23 -9.70
N ASP A 383 0.55 -21.68 -10.09
CA ASP A 383 1.19 -22.87 -9.51
C ASP A 383 1.71 -22.55 -8.08
N PRO A 384 1.14 -23.16 -7.02
CA PRO A 384 1.53 -22.87 -5.64
C PRO A 384 2.99 -23.21 -5.32
N ASP A 385 3.54 -24.29 -5.88
CA ASP A 385 4.93 -24.69 -5.63
C ASP A 385 5.92 -23.75 -6.31
N GLU A 386 5.60 -23.26 -7.50
CA GLU A 386 6.42 -22.27 -8.21
C GLU A 386 6.37 -20.90 -7.53
N ALA A 387 5.19 -20.48 -7.04
CA ALA A 387 5.01 -19.25 -6.29
C ALA A 387 5.84 -19.24 -5.00
N VAL A 388 5.78 -20.32 -4.21
CA VAL A 388 6.60 -20.49 -2.99
C VAL A 388 8.09 -20.36 -3.34
N LYS A 389 8.55 -21.13 -4.32
CA LYS A 389 9.96 -21.11 -4.73
C LYS A 389 10.42 -19.71 -5.15
N GLN A 390 9.63 -19.00 -5.95
CA GLN A 390 9.96 -17.66 -6.42
C GLN A 390 10.09 -16.64 -5.27
N VAL A 391 9.23 -16.72 -4.25
CA VAL A 391 9.28 -15.85 -3.08
C VAL A 391 10.53 -16.12 -2.26
N PHE A 392 10.85 -17.39 -1.99
CA PHE A 392 12.03 -17.76 -1.20
C PHE A 392 13.34 -17.49 -1.95
N ASP A 393 13.44 -17.78 -3.24
CA ASP A 393 14.62 -17.49 -4.06
C ASP A 393 14.88 -15.99 -4.21
N SER A 394 13.84 -15.16 -4.19
CA SER A 394 13.95 -13.69 -4.26
C SER A 394 14.23 -12.99 -2.93
N GLY A 395 14.20 -13.71 -1.80
CA GLY A 395 14.38 -13.13 -0.47
C GLY A 395 13.19 -12.33 0.05
N ARG A 396 12.01 -12.39 -0.62
CA ARG A 396 10.80 -11.66 -0.21
C ARG A 396 10.08 -12.26 1.00
N GLN A 397 10.45 -13.48 1.41
CA GLN A 397 9.87 -14.14 2.60
C GLN A 397 10.03 -13.32 3.88
N ASP A 398 11.10 -12.51 4.02
CA ASP A 398 11.30 -11.69 5.22
C ASP A 398 10.30 -10.53 5.31
N LEU A 399 9.90 -9.96 4.17
CA LEU A 399 8.84 -8.97 4.10
C LEU A 399 7.49 -9.57 4.48
N LEU A 400 7.14 -10.72 3.88
CA LEU A 400 5.91 -11.44 4.20
C LEU A 400 5.86 -11.88 5.67
N ARG A 401 7.00 -12.27 6.24
CA ARG A 401 7.10 -12.60 7.66
C ARG A 401 6.75 -11.41 8.54
N SER A 402 7.26 -10.24 8.20
CA SER A 402 6.94 -9.01 8.92
C SER A 402 5.45 -8.66 8.80
N ASP A 403 4.90 -8.71 7.60
CA ASP A 403 3.48 -8.42 7.35
C ASP A 403 2.56 -9.39 8.10
N LEU A 404 2.85 -10.70 8.04
CA LEU A 404 2.06 -11.72 8.74
C LEU A 404 2.16 -11.57 10.26
N ARG A 405 3.34 -11.16 10.76
CA ARG A 405 3.53 -10.87 12.18
C ARG A 405 2.66 -9.70 12.66
N LEU A 406 2.57 -8.61 11.87
CA LEU A 406 1.70 -7.47 12.15
C LEU A 406 0.22 -7.86 12.06
N ARG A 407 -0.16 -8.70 11.09
CA ARG A 407 -1.52 -9.22 10.98
C ARG A 407 -1.91 -10.04 12.22
N LYS A 408 -1.05 -10.91 12.70
CA LYS A 408 -1.27 -11.65 13.96
C LYS A 408 -1.43 -10.72 15.16
N ALA A 409 -0.66 -9.63 15.23
CA ALA A 409 -0.80 -8.63 16.28
C ALA A 409 -2.15 -7.92 16.19
N LEU A 410 -2.58 -7.54 14.99
CA LEU A 410 -3.89 -6.95 14.73
C LEU A 410 -5.03 -7.89 15.18
N ASP A 411 -4.97 -9.15 14.79
CA ASP A 411 -5.98 -10.15 15.15
C ASP A 411 -6.06 -10.34 16.68
N ARG A 412 -4.90 -10.26 17.38
CA ARG A 412 -4.86 -10.33 18.84
C ARG A 412 -5.51 -9.10 19.48
N VAL A 413 -5.20 -7.90 19.01
CA VAL A 413 -5.81 -6.65 19.50
C VAL A 413 -7.32 -6.69 19.29
N ALA A 414 -7.79 -7.06 18.10
CA ALA A 414 -9.20 -7.16 17.79
C ALA A 414 -9.93 -8.23 18.62
N ALA A 415 -9.30 -9.40 18.82
CA ALA A 415 -9.90 -10.48 19.61
C ALA A 415 -10.06 -10.14 21.10
N GLU A 416 -9.17 -9.30 21.65
CA GLU A 416 -9.15 -8.95 23.07
C GLU A 416 -9.85 -7.61 23.38
N ALA A 417 -10.09 -6.75 22.37
CA ALA A 417 -10.82 -5.50 22.51
C ALA A 417 -12.30 -5.73 22.82
N LYS A 418 -12.90 -4.80 23.57
CA LYS A 418 -14.31 -4.86 23.96
C LYS A 418 -15.19 -4.25 22.89
N ARG A 419 -16.09 -5.03 22.32
CA ARG A 419 -17.13 -4.54 21.40
C ARG A 419 -18.19 -3.77 22.17
N ILE A 420 -18.47 -2.56 21.75
CA ILE A 420 -19.54 -1.72 22.30
C ILE A 420 -20.41 -1.18 21.16
N PRO A 421 -21.72 -0.94 21.41
CA PRO A 421 -22.57 -0.30 20.41
C PRO A 421 -22.04 1.08 20.00
N PRO A 422 -22.16 1.48 18.71
CA PRO A 422 -21.67 2.77 18.23
C PRO A 422 -22.23 3.98 18.97
N GLU A 423 -23.50 3.90 19.40
CA GLU A 423 -24.16 4.95 20.20
C GLU A 423 -23.48 5.15 21.56
N VAL A 424 -23.02 4.06 22.18
CA VAL A 424 -22.30 4.11 23.46
C VAL A 424 -20.90 4.71 23.26
N ALA A 425 -20.23 4.38 22.15
CA ALA A 425 -18.95 4.96 21.81
C ALA A 425 -19.08 6.47 21.58
N ALA A 426 -20.04 6.90 20.76
CA ALA A 426 -20.30 8.32 20.49
C ALA A 426 -20.62 9.11 21.75
N ALA A 427 -21.47 8.57 22.65
CA ALA A 427 -21.80 9.21 23.91
C ALA A 427 -20.57 9.38 24.82
N ARG A 428 -19.61 8.45 24.79
CA ARG A 428 -18.37 8.56 25.56
C ARG A 428 -17.38 9.54 24.96
N ASP A 429 -17.28 9.61 23.63
CA ASP A 429 -16.45 10.58 22.92
C ASP A 429 -16.92 12.03 23.16
N GLU A 430 -18.23 12.24 23.44
CA GLU A 430 -18.81 13.53 23.81
C GLU A 430 -18.56 13.90 25.28
N ILE A 431 -18.26 12.93 26.17
CA ILE A 431 -17.99 13.21 27.58
C ILE A 431 -16.67 13.98 27.69
N TRP A 432 -16.77 15.20 28.23
CA TRP A 432 -15.60 16.00 28.54
C TRP A 432 -14.76 15.33 29.64
N THR A 433 -13.48 15.12 29.38
CA THR A 433 -12.49 14.70 30.36
C THR A 433 -11.42 15.77 30.53
N PRO A 434 -10.86 15.98 31.75
CA PRO A 434 -9.80 16.95 31.96
C PRO A 434 -8.58 16.80 31.05
N ASP A 435 -8.31 15.58 30.54
CA ASP A 435 -7.21 15.29 29.63
C ASP A 435 -7.49 15.72 28.17
N LYS A 436 -8.78 15.92 27.79
CA LYS A 436 -9.14 16.45 26.45
C LYS A 436 -8.80 17.93 26.28
N ASP A 437 -8.65 18.67 27.39
CA ASP A 437 -8.26 20.10 27.40
C ASP A 437 -6.75 20.31 27.57
N SER A 438 -5.95 19.26 27.65
CA SER A 438 -4.52 19.41 27.47
C SER A 438 -4.31 19.92 26.04
N PRO A 439 -3.74 21.14 25.83
CA PRO A 439 -3.52 21.61 24.49
C PRO A 439 -2.71 20.54 23.78
N GLN A 440 -3.33 19.93 22.77
CA GLN A 440 -2.57 19.21 21.76
C GLN A 440 -1.49 20.20 21.39
N THR A 441 -0.26 19.90 21.73
CA THR A 441 0.89 20.69 21.35
C THR A 441 0.73 20.80 19.83
N GLU A 442 0.22 21.94 19.40
CA GLU A 442 0.22 22.29 17.98
C GLU A 442 1.65 22.03 17.56
N THR A 443 1.87 20.99 16.84
CA THR A 443 3.12 20.73 16.15
C THR A 443 3.23 21.90 15.19
N LYS A 444 3.85 22.99 15.65
CA LYS A 444 4.24 24.08 14.79
C LYS A 444 5.18 23.45 13.77
N LEU A 445 4.62 23.16 12.63
CA LEU A 445 5.38 22.84 11.44
C LEU A 445 6.37 23.99 11.26
N TRP A 446 7.65 23.70 11.56
CA TRP A 446 8.73 24.63 11.32
C TRP A 446 8.80 24.87 9.81
N THR A 447 8.34 26.05 9.37
CA THR A 447 8.56 26.52 8.00
C THR A 447 9.79 27.40 7.99
N PRO A 448 10.84 27.10 7.21
CA PRO A 448 12.00 27.98 7.08
C PRO A 448 11.56 29.32 6.49
N GLY A 449 11.57 30.37 7.30
CA GLY A 449 11.30 31.72 6.81
C GLY A 449 10.34 32.61 7.62
N SER A 450 9.70 32.14 8.69
CA SER A 450 8.90 33.00 9.56
C SER A 450 9.80 33.85 10.46
N LYS A 451 9.93 35.13 10.14
CA LYS A 451 10.50 36.12 11.05
C LYS A 451 9.48 36.41 12.14
N GLU A 452 9.88 36.28 13.41
CA GLU A 452 9.12 36.79 14.53
C GLU A 452 8.89 38.31 14.37
N PRO A 453 7.67 38.79 14.62
CA PRO A 453 7.47 40.25 14.82
C PRO A 453 7.95 40.63 16.23
N ALA A 454 8.66 41.72 16.30
CA ALA A 454 9.21 42.30 17.50
C ALA A 454 8.17 42.75 18.53
#